data_edf8b4dadca0c715eee891339f661397
#
_entry.id   edf8b4dadca0c715eee891339f661397
#
_cell.length_a   1.000
_cell.length_b   1.000
_cell.length_c   1.000
_cell.angle_alpha   90.00
_cell.angle_beta   90.00
_cell.angle_gamma   90.00
#
_symmetry.space_group_name_H-M   'P 1'
#
loop_
_entity.id
_entity.type
_entity.pdbx_description
1 polymer ?
#
loop_
_entity_poly.entity_id
_entity_poly.type
_entity_poly.pdbx_seq_one_letter_code
_entity_poly.pdbx_strand_id
1 'polypeptide(L)' 'MTTIEQHIQKDKEIVDDPLANPAARRHAKEEVHDLIEYEEHHHDEIVAGDHHDPNALELFCDQHPDEPECLVYDD' A
#
# COMPACT_ATOMS: atom_id res chain seq x y z
N MET A 1 14.14 -5.86 4.83
CA MET A 1 13.21 -4.75 4.65
C MET A 1 12.49 -4.91 3.32
N THR A 2 11.17 -4.78 3.33
CA THR A 2 10.35 -5.00 2.14
C THR A 2 10.14 -3.69 1.39
N THR A 3 10.18 -3.73 0.06
CA THR A 3 9.82 -2.57 -0.76
C THR A 3 8.33 -2.62 -1.07
N ILE A 4 7.77 -1.49 -1.54
CA ILE A 4 6.37 -1.43 -1.95
C ILE A 4 6.10 -2.42 -3.09
N GLU A 5 7.03 -2.58 -4.02
CA GLU A 5 6.90 -3.52 -5.13
C GLU A 5 6.84 -4.96 -4.65
N GLN A 6 7.66 -5.31 -3.65
CA GLN A 6 7.65 -6.65 -3.08
C GLN A 6 6.33 -6.92 -2.36
N HIS A 7 5.79 -5.94 -1.66
CA HIS A 7 4.50 -6.07 -0.98
C HIS A 7 3.38 -6.29 -1.99
N ILE A 8 3.36 -5.51 -3.07
CA ILE A 8 2.37 -5.67 -4.14
C ILE A 8 2.46 -7.05 -4.76
N GLN A 9 3.67 -7.52 -5.04
CA GLN A 9 3.88 -8.83 -5.63
C GLN A 9 3.37 -9.95 -4.72
N LYS A 10 3.66 -9.85 -3.43
CA LYS A 10 3.21 -10.84 -2.46
C LYS A 10 1.68 -10.88 -2.38
N ASP A 11 1.03 -9.72 -2.37
CA ASP A 11 -0.43 -9.66 -2.34
C ASP A 11 -1.04 -10.20 -3.61
N LYS A 12 -0.43 -9.96 -4.77
CA LYS A 12 -0.90 -10.53 -6.03
C LYS A 12 -0.82 -12.05 -6.02
N GLU A 13 0.22 -12.60 -5.42
CA GLU A 13 0.34 -14.06 -5.27
C GLU A 13 -0.80 -14.63 -4.42
N ILE A 14 -1.19 -13.92 -3.37
CA ILE A 14 -2.33 -14.34 -2.54
C ILE A 14 -3.63 -14.27 -3.34
N VAL A 15 -3.83 -13.22 -4.11
CA VAL A 15 -5.04 -13.07 -4.94
C VAL A 15 -5.16 -14.21 -5.96
N ASP A 16 -4.03 -14.66 -6.51
CA ASP A 16 -4.01 -15.70 -7.53
C ASP A 16 -3.94 -17.12 -6.94
N ASP A 17 -3.79 -17.24 -5.62
CA ASP A 17 -3.67 -18.55 -4.97
C ASP A 17 -5.06 -19.16 -4.73
N PRO A 18 -5.42 -20.26 -5.45
CA PRO A 18 -6.73 -20.89 -5.28
C PRO A 18 -6.91 -21.55 -3.91
N LEU A 19 -5.82 -21.79 -3.18
CA LEU A 19 -5.86 -22.39 -1.85
C LEU A 19 -5.99 -21.38 -0.74
N ALA A 20 -5.83 -20.09 -1.05
CA ALA A 20 -5.93 -19.04 -0.06
C ALA A 20 -7.39 -18.85 0.37
N ASN A 21 -7.57 -18.45 1.63
CA ASN A 21 -8.90 -18.14 2.18
C ASN A 21 -9.55 -17.02 1.37
N PRO A 22 -10.86 -17.13 1.01
CA PRO A 22 -11.53 -16.07 0.26
C PRO A 22 -11.44 -14.69 0.90
N ALA A 23 -11.50 -14.63 2.24
CA ALA A 23 -11.37 -13.36 2.94
C ALA A 23 -9.95 -12.79 2.80
N ALA A 24 -8.93 -13.66 2.86
CA ALA A 24 -7.55 -13.24 2.67
C ALA A 24 -7.31 -12.74 1.25
N ARG A 25 -7.90 -13.41 0.25
CA ARG A 25 -7.78 -12.97 -1.15
C ARG A 25 -8.44 -11.62 -1.37
N ARG A 26 -9.60 -11.39 -0.79
CA ARG A 26 -10.30 -10.11 -0.89
C ARG A 26 -9.48 -9.00 -0.24
N HIS A 27 -8.96 -9.27 0.95
CA HIS A 27 -8.12 -8.31 1.67
C HIS A 27 -6.87 -7.95 0.86
N ALA A 28 -6.20 -8.95 0.31
CA ALA A 28 -5.03 -8.74 -0.52
C ALA A 28 -5.35 -7.91 -1.76
N LYS A 29 -6.50 -8.16 -2.39
CA LYS A 29 -6.93 -7.42 -3.57
C LYS A 29 -7.15 -5.94 -3.25
N GLU A 30 -7.80 -5.65 -2.13
CA GLU A 30 -8.02 -4.28 -1.69
C GLU A 30 -6.69 -3.59 -1.37
N GLU A 31 -5.78 -4.31 -0.72
CA GLU A 31 -4.48 -3.79 -0.38
C GLU A 31 -3.63 -3.50 -1.62
N VAL A 32 -3.68 -4.37 -2.62
CA VAL A 32 -3.00 -4.12 -3.90
C VAL A 32 -3.50 -2.83 -4.53
N HIS A 33 -4.80 -2.62 -4.53
CA HIS A 33 -5.40 -1.40 -5.07
C HIS A 33 -4.88 -0.17 -4.34
N ASP A 34 -4.86 -0.22 -3.01
CA ASP A 34 -4.39 0.89 -2.19
C ASP A 34 -2.89 1.16 -2.40
N LEU A 35 -2.09 0.10 -2.51
CA LEU A 35 -0.66 0.23 -2.73
C LEU A 35 -0.35 0.82 -4.12
N ILE A 36 -1.09 0.41 -5.13
CA ILE A 36 -0.91 0.96 -6.48
C ILE A 36 -1.28 2.44 -6.51
N GLU A 37 -2.36 2.81 -5.83
CA GLU A 37 -2.77 4.21 -5.72
C GLU A 37 -1.72 5.05 -5.00
N TYR A 38 -1.16 4.52 -3.92
CA TYR A 38 -0.06 5.17 -3.21
C TYR A 38 1.15 5.35 -4.13
N GLU A 39 1.48 4.31 -4.89
CA GLU A 39 2.60 4.35 -5.81
C GLU A 39 2.42 5.44 -6.87
N GLU A 40 1.21 5.61 -7.38
CA GLU A 40 0.91 6.66 -8.35
C GLU A 40 1.04 8.06 -7.74
N HIS A 41 0.55 8.23 -6.51
CA HIS A 41 0.62 9.51 -5.81
C HIS A 41 2.06 9.89 -5.45
N HIS A 42 2.92 8.91 -5.22
CA HIS A 42 4.30 9.12 -4.81
C HIS A 42 5.30 8.69 -5.88
N HIS A 43 4.87 8.74 -7.13
CA HIS A 43 5.68 8.29 -8.26
C HIS A 43 7.05 8.98 -8.32
N ASP A 44 7.07 10.29 -8.11
CA ASP A 44 8.32 11.05 -8.16
C ASP A 44 9.31 10.61 -7.08
N GLU A 45 8.80 10.31 -5.88
CA GLU A 45 9.62 9.82 -4.79
C GLU A 45 10.18 8.43 -5.09
N ILE A 46 9.37 7.57 -5.70
CA ILE A 46 9.78 6.23 -6.07
C ILE A 46 10.87 6.28 -7.15
N VAL A 47 10.69 7.13 -8.14
CA VAL A 47 11.70 7.31 -9.20
C VAL A 47 13.01 7.85 -8.61
N ALA A 48 12.92 8.67 -7.56
CA ALA A 48 14.10 9.20 -6.87
C ALA A 48 14.79 8.17 -5.98
N GLY A 49 14.21 6.99 -5.81
CA GLY A 49 14.83 5.91 -5.04
C GLY A 49 14.11 5.53 -3.76
N ASP A 50 13.01 6.18 -3.43
CA ASP A 50 12.25 5.89 -2.22
C ASP A 50 11.19 4.82 -2.48
N HIS A 51 11.59 3.57 -2.32
CA HIS A 51 10.73 2.40 -2.55
C HIS A 51 10.24 1.78 -1.24
N HIS A 52 10.12 2.56 -0.17
CA HIS A 52 9.71 2.00 1.11
C HIS A 52 8.27 1.46 1.06
N ASP A 53 8.02 0.43 1.87
CA ASP A 53 6.70 -0.19 1.98
C ASP A 53 5.85 0.64 2.96
N PRO A 54 4.78 1.30 2.49
CA PRO A 54 3.97 2.13 3.38
C PRO A 54 3.21 1.28 4.40
N ASN A 55 3.12 1.78 5.63
CA ASN A 55 2.32 1.12 6.65
C ASN A 55 0.83 1.52 6.49
N ALA A 56 -0.03 0.93 7.33
CA ALA A 56 -1.47 1.17 7.24
C ALA A 56 -1.82 2.65 7.44
N LEU A 57 -1.11 3.35 8.32
CA LEU A 57 -1.35 4.76 8.57
C LEU A 57 -0.95 5.62 7.37
N GLU A 58 0.16 5.29 6.74
CA GLU A 58 0.60 6.00 5.54
C GLU A 58 -0.40 5.86 4.40
N LEU A 59 -0.93 4.65 4.20
CA LEU A 59 -1.96 4.40 3.18
C LEU A 59 -3.24 5.18 3.50
N PHE A 60 -3.66 5.16 4.76
CA PHE A 60 -4.84 5.88 5.20
C PHE A 60 -4.68 7.38 4.97
N CYS A 61 -3.53 7.94 5.34
CA CYS A 61 -3.26 9.37 5.18
C CYS A 61 -3.18 9.78 3.71
N ASP A 62 -2.70 8.88 2.84
CA ASP A 62 -2.66 9.16 1.42
C ASP A 62 -4.07 9.33 0.83
N GLN A 63 -5.03 8.55 1.34
CA GLN A 63 -6.42 8.62 0.88
C GLN A 63 -7.23 9.68 1.62
N HIS A 64 -6.84 10.01 2.85
CA HIS A 64 -7.56 10.94 3.72
C HIS A 64 -6.63 11.98 4.33
N PRO A 65 -6.02 12.85 3.52
CA PRO A 65 -5.01 13.80 4.02
C PRO A 65 -5.57 14.82 5.01
N ASP A 66 -6.89 15.03 5.02
CA ASP A 66 -7.53 16.02 5.89
C ASP A 66 -7.86 15.48 7.29
N GLU A 67 -7.63 14.20 7.52
CA GLU A 67 -7.92 13.61 8.82
C GLU A 67 -6.99 14.15 9.91
N PRO A 68 -7.51 14.41 11.13
CA PRO A 68 -6.68 14.94 12.22
C PRO A 68 -5.48 14.05 12.55
N GLU A 69 -5.64 12.73 12.41
CA GLU A 69 -4.56 11.79 12.66
C GLU A 69 -3.38 12.00 11.74
N CYS A 70 -3.66 12.39 10.49
CA CYS A 70 -2.62 12.65 9.50
C CYS A 70 -1.94 13.99 9.74
N LEU A 71 -2.66 14.98 10.26
CA LEU A 71 -2.12 16.29 10.54
C LEU A 71 -1.13 16.28 11.70
N VAL A 72 -1.28 15.35 12.62
CA VAL A 72 -0.38 15.21 13.78
C VAL A 72 1.04 14.81 13.34
N TYR A 73 1.15 14.10 12.23
CA TYR A 73 2.43 13.61 11.72
C TYR A 73 3.08 14.55 10.73
N ASP A 74 2.44 15.65 10.43
CA ASP A 74 2.92 16.60 9.43
C ASP A 74 3.68 17.72 10.13
N ASP A 75 4.85 17.42 10.58
CA ASP A 75 5.73 18.39 11.22
C ASP A 75 6.81 18.86 10.25
#